data_839d87b6d98f3965c73bb5bf87e02801
#
_entry.id   839d87b6d98f3965c73bb5bf87e02801
#
_cell.length_a   1.000
_cell.length_b   1.000
_cell.length_c   1.000
_cell.angle_alpha   90.00
_cell.angle_beta   90.00
_cell.angle_gamma   90.00
#
_symmetry.space_group_name_H-M   'P 1'
#
loop_
_entity.id
_entity.type
_entity.pdbx_description
1 polymer ?
#
loop_
_entity_poly.entity_id
_entity_poly.type
_entity_poly.pdbx_seq_one_letter_code
_entity_poly.pdbx_strand_id
1 'polypeptide(L)'
;MKAAESRPEVRLKGIAAAPGVARGPAYPLMRGMAIVACEKVADPDAEIRRLEGALAATRLEIAQLRDDVARKLNESEASIFDAHLLVLEDVALIDDVSREVRSTGFNVEFCFQEVAQRYIEIFEKMDDDFLRERASDIRDVTGRVLDQLLGTQPERVGQAALEHVVAARDLTPSDTAGLHDGGVLAFVTEEGGRTSHSAIMARSLDVPAVVGVKGLMEAVREDDVILVDGETGLVILNPTPETIEGYRDKEQAIRQRRDRVRAEVSFPDLTADGAAFSLLANIGDPAEMEDALAYCARGIGLYRTENLYLRLDGWPDEYVQYEEYAEAVRLAKGRPVTFRTLDIGGDKRLGDLADEANPFMGYRAVRMCLERPDVFRPQLRALVRAAALGPVQVMFPMISGVEELRRAKAIFRDVEAELAREGVRPVEAIRLGAMIEIPSAALVADSLAAEADFFSVGTNDLVQYLLAVDRGNQRVASLYDPCHPAVVRTLMAIFAAAQKAGIPAAVCGELGGDPVWAPLLIGLGVHELSMSPAALPEVRFVLRHSTAAELRELAAQVVACDDAARTRALLQEFAAAKLKLR
;
A
#
# COMPACT_ATOMS: atom_id res chain seq x y z
N MET A 1 -23.76 41.89 9.90
CA MET A 1 -23.50 40.44 10.03
C MET A 1 -24.83 39.78 10.38
N LYS A 2 -25.49 39.14 9.42
CA LYS A 2 -26.62 38.26 9.71
C LYS A 2 -26.06 37.03 10.42
N ALA A 3 -26.61 36.69 11.58
CA ALA A 3 -26.32 35.43 12.24
C ALA A 3 -26.69 34.31 11.22
N ALA A 4 -25.71 33.52 10.82
CA ALA A 4 -25.96 32.34 10.02
C ALA A 4 -26.85 31.42 10.90
N GLU A 5 -28.05 31.07 10.41
CA GLU A 5 -28.87 30.04 11.02
C GLU A 5 -28.03 28.76 11.06
N SER A 6 -27.70 28.29 12.26
CA SER A 6 -26.91 27.08 12.43
C SER A 6 -27.68 25.91 11.84
N ARG A 7 -27.14 25.30 10.79
CA ARG A 7 -27.72 24.09 10.20
C ARG A 7 -27.70 22.95 11.24
N PRO A 8 -28.67 22.03 11.21
CA PRO A 8 -28.71 20.92 12.16
C PRO A 8 -27.51 19.99 11.99
N GLU A 9 -27.10 19.36 13.08
CA GLU A 9 -26.09 18.29 13.05
C GLU A 9 -26.57 17.13 12.17
N VAL A 10 -25.73 16.70 11.23
CA VAL A 10 -25.96 15.53 10.38
C VAL A 10 -24.83 14.52 10.57
N ARG A 11 -25.19 13.26 10.83
CA ARG A 11 -24.23 12.16 10.99
C ARG A 11 -24.27 11.25 9.79
N LEU A 12 -23.12 11.08 9.16
CA LEU A 12 -22.92 10.20 8.01
C LEU A 12 -21.95 9.09 8.39
N LYS A 13 -22.09 7.94 7.73
CA LYS A 13 -21.25 6.79 7.98
C LYS A 13 -20.55 6.36 6.69
N GLY A 14 -19.24 6.15 6.77
CA GLY A 14 -18.41 5.62 5.72
C GLY A 14 -17.48 4.53 6.24
N ILE A 15 -16.43 4.30 5.50
CA ILE A 15 -15.37 3.35 5.78
C ILE A 15 -14.18 4.11 6.40
N ALA A 16 -13.71 3.66 7.55
CA ALA A 16 -12.49 4.16 8.17
C ALA A 16 -11.29 3.87 7.27
N ALA A 17 -10.65 4.92 6.74
CA ALA A 17 -9.58 4.82 5.74
C ALA A 17 -8.20 5.18 6.31
N ALA A 18 -8.11 6.25 7.08
CA ALA A 18 -6.91 6.62 7.84
C ALA A 18 -7.31 7.05 9.26
N PRO A 19 -6.59 6.59 10.30
CA PRO A 19 -6.98 6.80 11.68
C PRO A 19 -6.79 8.25 12.13
N GLY A 20 -7.51 8.65 13.16
CA GLY A 20 -7.42 9.96 13.78
C GLY A 20 -8.77 10.68 13.83
N VAL A 21 -8.80 11.80 14.55
CA VAL A 21 -9.95 12.69 14.62
C VAL A 21 -9.50 14.10 14.23
N ALA A 22 -10.26 14.73 13.37
CA ALA A 22 -10.02 16.13 13.01
C ALA A 22 -11.35 16.87 12.84
N ARG A 23 -11.30 18.18 13.05
CA ARG A 23 -12.44 19.08 12.88
C ARG A 23 -11.98 20.37 12.24
N GLY A 24 -12.72 20.82 11.25
CA GLY A 24 -12.45 22.09 10.56
C GLY A 24 -13.58 22.53 9.66
N PRO A 25 -13.44 23.71 9.06
CA PRO A 25 -14.36 24.17 8.03
C PRO A 25 -14.34 23.21 6.84
N ALA A 26 -15.48 23.05 6.19
CA ALA A 26 -15.61 22.26 5.00
C ALA A 26 -14.96 22.95 3.80
N TYR A 27 -14.24 22.18 3.00
CA TYR A 27 -13.83 22.55 1.64
C TYR A 27 -14.46 21.54 0.65
N PRO A 28 -15.68 21.81 0.16
CA PRO A 28 -16.32 20.94 -0.81
C PRO A 28 -15.62 21.08 -2.16
N LEU A 29 -14.94 20.05 -2.61
CA LEU A 29 -14.36 20.01 -3.94
C LEU A 29 -15.44 19.63 -4.96
N MET A 30 -16.12 20.65 -5.50
CA MET A 30 -17.15 20.51 -6.50
C MET A 30 -16.54 20.52 -7.90
N ARG A 31 -16.15 19.37 -8.41
CA ARG A 31 -15.83 19.26 -9.84
C ARG A 31 -17.13 19.21 -10.63
N GLY A 32 -17.61 20.36 -11.06
CA GLY A 32 -18.62 20.40 -12.11
C GLY A 32 -17.97 19.96 -13.43
N MET A 33 -18.59 19.04 -14.16
CA MET A 33 -18.25 18.90 -15.58
C MET A 33 -18.50 20.27 -16.22
N ALA A 34 -17.45 20.86 -16.81
CA ALA A 34 -17.60 22.10 -17.54
C ALA A 34 -18.74 21.92 -18.57
N ILE A 35 -19.76 22.78 -18.50
CA ILE A 35 -20.80 22.74 -19.52
C ILE A 35 -20.20 23.35 -20.78
N VAL A 36 -19.78 22.47 -21.69
CA VAL A 36 -19.21 22.87 -22.97
C VAL A 36 -20.35 23.21 -23.95
N ALA A 37 -20.36 24.44 -24.44
CA ALA A 37 -21.30 24.82 -25.47
C ALA A 37 -20.99 24.13 -26.79
N CYS A 38 -21.99 23.60 -27.46
CA CYS A 38 -21.87 23.01 -28.79
C CYS A 38 -21.93 24.13 -29.82
N GLU A 39 -20.81 24.47 -30.44
CA GLU A 39 -20.69 25.56 -31.41
C GLU A 39 -20.11 25.05 -32.73
N LYS A 40 -20.65 25.57 -33.87
CA LYS A 40 -20.08 25.25 -35.17
C LYS A 40 -18.86 26.11 -35.47
N VAL A 41 -17.84 25.47 -36.00
CA VAL A 41 -16.55 26.10 -36.33
C VAL A 41 -16.37 26.18 -37.84
N ALA A 42 -15.66 27.22 -38.26
CA ALA A 42 -15.40 27.45 -39.68
C ALA A 42 -14.19 26.67 -40.21
N ASP A 43 -13.23 26.34 -39.32
CA ASP A 43 -11.98 25.64 -39.68
C ASP A 43 -11.76 24.48 -38.69
N PRO A 44 -12.17 23.24 -39.04
CA PRO A 44 -11.95 22.07 -38.24
C PRO A 44 -10.45 21.74 -38.00
N ASP A 45 -9.57 22.06 -38.95
CA ASP A 45 -8.15 21.79 -38.80
C ASP A 45 -7.48 22.78 -37.81
N ALA A 46 -8.04 23.99 -37.67
CA ALA A 46 -7.61 24.90 -36.58
C ALA A 46 -7.99 24.37 -35.21
N GLU A 47 -9.15 23.74 -35.06
CA GLU A 47 -9.59 23.08 -33.82
C GLU A 47 -8.72 21.90 -33.45
N ILE A 48 -8.30 21.09 -34.45
CA ILE A 48 -7.38 19.98 -34.21
C ILE A 48 -6.01 20.48 -33.72
N ARG A 49 -5.49 21.59 -34.28
CA ARG A 49 -4.25 22.20 -33.78
C ARG A 49 -4.41 22.74 -32.34
N ARG A 50 -5.58 23.21 -31.95
CA ARG A 50 -5.88 23.57 -30.55
C ARG A 50 -5.83 22.36 -29.63
N LEU A 51 -6.38 21.22 -30.07
CA LEU A 51 -6.29 19.95 -29.33
C LEU A 51 -4.83 19.52 -29.13
N GLU A 52 -4.04 19.51 -30.21
CA GLU A 52 -2.61 19.17 -30.13
C GLU A 52 -1.85 20.06 -29.13
N GLY A 53 -2.16 21.37 -29.13
CA GLY A 53 -1.60 22.32 -28.18
C GLY A 53 -2.02 22.04 -26.72
N ALA A 54 -3.29 21.72 -26.50
CA ALA A 54 -3.81 21.38 -25.17
C ALA A 54 -3.22 20.05 -24.65
N LEU A 55 -3.11 19.03 -25.49
CA LEU A 55 -2.46 17.76 -25.13
C LEU A 55 -1.00 17.95 -24.74
N ALA A 56 -0.24 18.75 -25.50
CA ALA A 56 1.14 19.05 -25.21
C ALA A 56 1.31 19.81 -23.87
N ALA A 57 0.43 20.78 -23.59
CA ALA A 57 0.42 21.54 -22.33
C ALA A 57 0.07 20.65 -21.15
N THR A 58 -0.96 19.80 -21.28
CA THR A 58 -1.37 18.85 -20.23
C THR A 58 -0.27 17.81 -19.95
N ARG A 59 0.41 17.33 -20.99
CA ARG A 59 1.57 16.44 -20.84
C ARG A 59 2.67 17.06 -19.99
N LEU A 60 3.02 18.32 -20.26
CA LEU A 60 4.04 19.02 -19.48
C LEU A 60 3.60 19.20 -18.03
N GLU A 61 2.35 19.54 -17.80
CA GLU A 61 1.79 19.68 -16.46
C GLU A 61 1.83 18.36 -15.67
N ILE A 62 1.38 17.25 -16.26
CA ILE A 62 1.40 15.92 -15.62
C ILE A 62 2.84 15.47 -15.34
N ALA A 63 3.78 15.71 -16.27
CA ALA A 63 5.19 15.38 -16.04
C ALA A 63 5.78 16.17 -14.87
N GLN A 64 5.44 17.46 -14.73
CA GLN A 64 5.84 18.27 -13.58
C GLN A 64 5.25 17.76 -12.26
N LEU A 65 3.96 17.37 -12.26
CA LEU A 65 3.32 16.78 -11.09
C LEU A 65 3.96 15.46 -10.69
N ARG A 66 4.26 14.60 -11.66
CA ARG A 66 5.00 13.35 -11.45
C ARG A 66 6.33 13.61 -10.74
N ASP A 67 7.13 14.54 -11.28
CA ASP A 67 8.44 14.87 -10.69
C ASP A 67 8.33 15.51 -9.30
N ASP A 68 7.27 16.28 -9.05
CA ASP A 68 7.01 16.87 -7.73
C ASP A 68 6.60 15.79 -6.70
N VAL A 69 5.75 14.84 -7.09
CA VAL A 69 5.35 13.71 -6.24
C VAL A 69 6.51 12.77 -6.00
N ALA A 70 7.31 12.44 -7.01
CA ALA A 70 8.51 11.62 -6.85
C ALA A 70 9.50 12.22 -5.84
N ARG A 71 9.69 13.56 -5.87
CA ARG A 71 10.57 14.26 -4.93
C ARG A 71 10.01 14.39 -3.52
N LYS A 72 8.70 14.55 -3.37
CA LYS A 72 8.04 14.83 -2.09
C LYS A 72 7.59 13.57 -1.36
N LEU A 73 7.24 12.52 -2.11
CA LEU A 73 6.80 11.22 -1.58
C LEU A 73 7.79 10.13 -1.95
N ASN A 74 7.58 9.51 -3.10
CA ASN A 74 8.42 8.46 -3.66
C ASN A 74 8.03 8.15 -5.11
N GLU A 75 8.86 7.38 -5.81
CA GLU A 75 8.62 6.96 -7.21
C GLU A 75 7.37 6.07 -7.34
N SER A 76 7.04 5.27 -6.33
CA SER A 76 5.86 4.40 -6.36
C SER A 76 4.55 5.19 -6.48
N GLU A 77 4.44 6.28 -5.71
CA GLU A 77 3.27 7.18 -5.80
C GLU A 77 3.28 8.00 -7.09
N ALA A 78 4.46 8.35 -7.58
CA ALA A 78 4.61 9.09 -8.83
C ALA A 78 4.25 8.24 -10.07
N SER A 79 4.36 6.92 -10.01
CA SER A 79 4.10 6.03 -11.15
C SER A 79 2.66 6.08 -11.69
N ILE A 80 1.71 6.54 -10.89
CA ILE A 80 0.33 6.72 -11.36
C ILE A 80 0.24 7.78 -12.48
N PHE A 81 1.12 8.78 -12.44
CA PHE A 81 1.18 9.80 -13.49
C PHE A 81 1.78 9.27 -14.79
N ASP A 82 2.57 8.19 -14.76
CA ASP A 82 3.03 7.52 -15.97
C ASP A 82 1.83 6.90 -16.72
N ALA A 83 0.86 6.33 -15.98
CA ALA A 83 -0.40 5.88 -16.57
C ALA A 83 -1.23 7.03 -17.16
N HIS A 84 -1.26 8.19 -16.52
CA HIS A 84 -1.92 9.40 -17.05
C HIS A 84 -1.26 9.88 -18.35
N LEU A 85 0.07 9.82 -18.44
CA LEU A 85 0.78 10.17 -19.68
C LEU A 85 0.44 9.23 -20.83
N LEU A 86 0.26 7.91 -20.57
CA LEU A 86 -0.17 6.93 -21.57
C LEU A 86 -1.59 7.23 -22.10
N VAL A 87 -2.51 7.72 -21.26
CA VAL A 87 -3.84 8.13 -21.72
C VAL A 87 -3.76 9.31 -22.70
N LEU A 88 -2.85 10.26 -22.49
CA LEU A 88 -2.61 11.38 -23.41
C LEU A 88 -2.00 10.96 -24.74
N GLU A 89 -1.32 9.82 -24.78
CA GLU A 89 -0.68 9.26 -25.98
C GLU A 89 -1.59 8.25 -26.72
N ASP A 90 -2.80 8.00 -26.25
CA ASP A 90 -3.73 7.09 -26.88
C ASP A 90 -4.17 7.62 -28.26
N VAL A 91 -3.59 7.02 -29.29
CA VAL A 91 -3.85 7.38 -30.69
C VAL A 91 -5.32 7.17 -31.05
N ALA A 92 -5.99 6.16 -30.49
CA ALA A 92 -7.39 5.88 -30.79
C ALA A 92 -8.32 7.00 -30.28
N LEU A 93 -8.08 7.47 -29.05
CA LEU A 93 -8.82 8.60 -28.46
C LEU A 93 -8.64 9.87 -29.32
N ILE A 94 -7.40 10.21 -29.67
CA ILE A 94 -7.05 11.43 -30.43
C ILE A 94 -7.65 11.37 -31.85
N ASP A 95 -7.57 10.23 -32.52
CA ASP A 95 -8.11 10.02 -33.86
C ASP A 95 -9.63 10.10 -33.84
N ASP A 96 -10.31 9.55 -32.84
CA ASP A 96 -11.76 9.60 -32.70
C ASP A 96 -12.24 11.04 -32.50
N VAL A 97 -11.56 11.83 -31.65
CA VAL A 97 -11.86 13.26 -31.47
C VAL A 97 -11.65 14.02 -32.79
N SER A 98 -10.54 13.80 -33.45
CA SER A 98 -10.22 14.46 -34.72
C SER A 98 -11.24 14.14 -35.81
N ARG A 99 -11.73 12.90 -35.85
CA ARG A 99 -12.78 12.44 -36.77
C ARG A 99 -14.12 13.09 -36.44
N GLU A 100 -14.45 13.18 -35.16
CA GLU A 100 -15.71 13.81 -34.70
C GLU A 100 -15.73 15.28 -35.07
N VAL A 101 -14.65 16.05 -34.83
CA VAL A 101 -14.51 17.47 -35.19
C VAL A 101 -14.70 17.66 -36.71
N ARG A 102 -14.03 16.85 -37.54
CA ARG A 102 -14.13 16.96 -39.01
C ARG A 102 -15.51 16.57 -39.53
N SER A 103 -16.17 15.57 -38.91
CA SER A 103 -17.45 15.06 -39.39
C SER A 103 -18.61 15.95 -38.99
N THR A 104 -18.59 16.52 -37.80
CA THR A 104 -19.67 17.33 -37.25
C THR A 104 -19.49 18.84 -37.49
N GLY A 105 -18.24 19.30 -37.62
CA GLY A 105 -17.90 20.72 -37.67
C GLY A 105 -18.21 21.47 -36.38
N PHE A 106 -18.21 20.77 -35.24
CA PHE A 106 -18.33 21.37 -33.91
C PHE A 106 -16.96 21.69 -33.30
N ASN A 107 -16.97 22.57 -32.30
CA ASN A 107 -15.76 22.97 -31.54
C ASN A 107 -15.12 21.76 -30.84
N VAL A 108 -13.82 21.81 -30.69
CA VAL A 108 -13.03 20.68 -30.19
C VAL A 108 -13.36 20.34 -28.75
N GLU A 109 -13.69 21.32 -27.90
CA GLU A 109 -14.06 21.08 -26.51
C GLU A 109 -15.27 20.17 -26.40
N PHE A 110 -16.31 20.43 -27.20
CA PHE A 110 -17.53 19.63 -27.24
C PHE A 110 -17.26 18.22 -27.76
N CYS A 111 -16.57 18.11 -28.90
CA CYS A 111 -16.24 16.80 -29.47
C CYS A 111 -15.34 15.97 -28.53
N PHE A 112 -14.37 16.60 -27.88
CA PHE A 112 -13.47 15.95 -26.92
C PHE A 112 -14.25 15.43 -25.71
N GLN A 113 -15.13 16.24 -25.13
CA GLN A 113 -15.97 15.84 -24.00
C GLN A 113 -16.87 14.64 -24.34
N GLU A 114 -17.54 14.65 -25.49
CA GLU A 114 -18.40 13.56 -25.94
C GLU A 114 -17.64 12.25 -26.19
N VAL A 115 -16.45 12.33 -26.80
CA VAL A 115 -15.61 11.16 -27.03
C VAL A 115 -15.07 10.62 -25.70
N ALA A 116 -14.50 11.48 -24.86
CA ALA A 116 -13.99 11.10 -23.55
C ALA A 116 -15.06 10.42 -22.68
N GLN A 117 -16.28 10.97 -22.66
CA GLN A 117 -17.40 10.40 -21.90
C GLN A 117 -17.77 8.99 -22.40
N ARG A 118 -17.73 8.75 -23.72
CA ARG A 118 -17.96 7.40 -24.29
C ARG A 118 -16.90 6.40 -23.82
N TYR A 119 -15.62 6.81 -23.78
CA TYR A 119 -14.55 5.96 -23.27
C TYR A 119 -14.74 5.67 -21.78
N ILE A 120 -15.00 6.68 -20.95
CA ILE A 120 -15.27 6.53 -19.51
C ILE A 120 -16.40 5.52 -19.28
N GLU A 121 -17.54 5.67 -19.99
CA GLU A 121 -18.68 4.76 -19.85
C GLU A 121 -18.38 3.31 -20.27
N ILE A 122 -17.47 3.11 -21.23
CA ILE A 122 -17.03 1.77 -21.63
C ILE A 122 -16.28 1.12 -20.46
N PHE A 123 -15.31 1.82 -19.87
CA PHE A 123 -14.53 1.31 -18.75
C PHE A 123 -15.37 1.10 -17.49
N GLU A 124 -16.30 1.98 -17.18
CA GLU A 124 -17.22 1.84 -16.04
C GLU A 124 -18.15 0.61 -16.14
N LYS A 125 -18.49 0.18 -17.36
CA LYS A 125 -19.34 -0.99 -17.62
C LYS A 125 -18.56 -2.31 -17.66
N MET A 126 -17.25 -2.29 -17.58
CA MET A 126 -16.44 -3.51 -17.57
C MET A 126 -16.58 -4.23 -16.23
N ASP A 127 -16.64 -5.57 -16.26
CA ASP A 127 -16.74 -6.42 -15.07
C ASP A 127 -15.40 -6.60 -14.32
N ASP A 128 -14.36 -5.87 -14.72
CA ASP A 128 -13.02 -5.89 -14.15
C ASP A 128 -12.79 -4.63 -13.30
N ASP A 129 -12.49 -4.81 -12.01
CA ASP A 129 -12.31 -3.71 -11.05
C ASP A 129 -11.10 -2.84 -11.41
N PHE A 130 -10.01 -3.42 -11.92
CA PHE A 130 -8.83 -2.70 -12.37
C PHE A 130 -9.13 -1.79 -13.57
N LEU A 131 -9.92 -2.29 -14.52
CA LEU A 131 -10.35 -1.48 -15.67
C LEU A 131 -11.34 -0.39 -15.27
N ARG A 132 -12.17 -0.61 -14.24
CA ARG A 132 -13.05 0.44 -13.70
C ARG A 132 -12.26 1.54 -12.98
N GLU A 133 -11.18 1.23 -12.30
CA GLU A 133 -10.29 2.25 -11.72
C GLU A 133 -9.65 3.12 -12.81
N ARG A 134 -9.35 2.56 -13.99
CA ARG A 134 -8.88 3.31 -15.16
C ARG A 134 -9.88 4.37 -15.65
N ALA A 135 -11.17 4.20 -15.42
CA ALA A 135 -12.16 5.23 -15.73
C ALA A 135 -11.91 6.53 -14.94
N SER A 136 -11.42 6.42 -13.70
CA SER A 136 -11.03 7.58 -12.90
C SER A 136 -9.82 8.30 -13.48
N ASP A 137 -8.80 7.54 -13.92
CA ASP A 137 -7.58 8.10 -14.55
C ASP A 137 -7.93 8.84 -15.85
N ILE A 138 -8.75 8.20 -16.71
CA ILE A 138 -9.23 8.82 -17.96
C ILE A 138 -10.00 10.12 -17.65
N ARG A 139 -10.85 10.11 -16.62
CA ARG A 139 -11.62 11.29 -16.22
C ARG A 139 -10.72 12.43 -15.73
N ASP A 140 -9.68 12.13 -14.96
CA ASP A 140 -8.71 13.15 -14.49
C ASP A 140 -7.96 13.77 -15.67
N VAL A 141 -7.38 12.93 -16.53
CA VAL A 141 -6.59 13.37 -17.69
C VAL A 141 -7.45 14.17 -18.67
N THR A 142 -8.64 13.65 -19.02
CA THR A 142 -9.54 14.34 -19.98
C THR A 142 -10.10 15.63 -19.41
N GLY A 143 -10.36 15.70 -18.10
CA GLY A 143 -10.73 16.95 -17.42
C GLY A 143 -9.66 18.03 -17.58
N ARG A 144 -8.37 17.68 -17.41
CA ARG A 144 -7.24 18.60 -17.59
C ARG A 144 -7.11 19.10 -19.03
N VAL A 145 -7.27 18.21 -20.01
CA VAL A 145 -7.24 18.62 -21.41
C VAL A 145 -8.38 19.60 -21.71
N LEU A 146 -9.58 19.37 -21.15
CA LEU A 146 -10.70 20.32 -21.27
C LEU A 146 -10.40 21.66 -20.60
N ASP A 147 -9.79 21.66 -19.41
CA ASP A 147 -9.39 22.90 -18.74
C ASP A 147 -8.39 23.71 -19.59
N GLN A 148 -7.43 23.05 -20.22
CA GLN A 148 -6.48 23.70 -21.14
C GLN A 148 -7.20 24.25 -22.38
N LEU A 149 -8.15 23.51 -22.96
CA LEU A 149 -8.93 23.96 -24.12
C LEU A 149 -9.82 25.16 -23.80
N LEU A 150 -10.43 25.18 -22.61
CA LEU A 150 -11.31 26.24 -22.13
C LEU A 150 -10.54 27.44 -21.55
N GLY A 151 -9.23 27.30 -21.31
CA GLY A 151 -8.40 28.33 -20.66
C GLY A 151 -8.77 28.53 -19.17
N THR A 152 -9.42 27.54 -18.57
CA THR A 152 -9.73 27.52 -17.14
C THR A 152 -8.49 27.04 -16.37
N GLN A 153 -8.09 27.75 -15.31
CA GLN A 153 -7.11 27.21 -14.39
C GLN A 153 -7.86 26.39 -13.35
N PRO A 154 -7.56 25.08 -13.20
CA PRO A 154 -8.16 24.30 -12.13
C PRO A 154 -7.79 24.94 -10.79
N GLU A 155 -8.77 25.12 -9.89
CA GLU A 155 -8.50 25.47 -8.50
C GLU A 155 -7.61 24.38 -7.91
N ARG A 156 -6.34 24.70 -7.72
CA ARG A 156 -5.41 23.77 -7.04
C ARG A 156 -5.81 23.68 -5.58
N VAL A 157 -6.23 22.50 -5.16
CA VAL A 157 -6.67 22.19 -3.78
C VAL A 157 -5.63 22.62 -2.73
N GLY A 158 -4.34 22.70 -3.09
CA GLY A 158 -3.23 22.84 -2.16
C GLY A 158 -3.21 24.09 -1.27
N GLN A 159 -3.57 25.29 -1.77
CA GLN A 159 -3.53 26.52 -0.95
C GLN A 159 -4.87 26.92 -0.37
N ALA A 160 -5.97 26.66 -1.07
CA ALA A 160 -7.30 27.02 -0.62
C ALA A 160 -7.85 26.07 0.47
N ALA A 161 -7.34 24.83 0.54
CA ALA A 161 -7.78 23.82 1.50
C ALA A 161 -6.97 23.79 2.80
N LEU A 162 -6.05 24.74 3.02
CA LEU A 162 -5.28 24.83 4.27
C LEU A 162 -6.21 25.05 5.45
N GLU A 163 -6.02 24.25 6.52
CA GLU A 163 -6.85 24.24 7.72
C GLU A 163 -8.32 23.85 7.51
N HIS A 164 -8.62 23.12 6.41
CA HIS A 164 -9.97 22.66 6.09
C HIS A 164 -10.06 21.13 6.09
N VAL A 165 -11.29 20.63 6.20
CA VAL A 165 -11.65 19.25 5.90
C VAL A 165 -12.11 19.20 4.43
N VAL A 166 -11.35 18.50 3.60
CA VAL A 166 -11.68 18.34 2.19
C VAL A 166 -12.79 17.30 2.03
N ALA A 167 -13.90 17.72 1.45
CA ALA A 167 -15.03 16.86 1.11
C ALA A 167 -15.14 16.77 -0.42
N ALA A 168 -15.07 15.56 -0.97
CA ALA A 168 -15.11 15.33 -2.40
C ALA A 168 -15.99 14.13 -2.75
N ARG A 169 -16.39 14.03 -4.01
CA ARG A 169 -17.01 12.80 -4.51
C ARG A 169 -15.96 11.69 -4.57
N ASP A 170 -14.81 11.98 -5.15
CA ASP A 170 -13.58 11.19 -5.13
C ASP A 170 -12.39 12.16 -5.20
N LEU A 171 -11.21 11.71 -4.76
CA LEU A 171 -9.98 12.48 -4.85
C LEU A 171 -9.04 11.80 -5.84
N THR A 172 -8.68 12.55 -6.88
CA THR A 172 -7.71 12.06 -7.86
C THR A 172 -6.27 12.20 -7.36
N PRO A 173 -5.32 11.45 -7.92
CA PRO A 173 -3.90 11.62 -7.64
C PRO A 173 -3.43 13.07 -7.76
N SER A 174 -3.97 13.75 -8.74
CA SER A 174 -3.67 15.14 -9.03
C SER A 174 -4.16 16.13 -7.98
N ASP A 175 -5.29 15.84 -7.32
CA ASP A 175 -5.80 16.65 -6.22
C ASP A 175 -4.90 16.55 -5.00
N THR A 176 -4.39 15.36 -4.74
CA THR A 176 -3.61 15.05 -3.56
C THR A 176 -2.15 15.47 -3.69
N ALA A 177 -1.61 15.52 -4.91
CA ALA A 177 -0.22 15.95 -5.17
C ALA A 177 0.11 17.36 -4.67
N GLY A 178 -0.88 18.25 -4.61
CA GLY A 178 -0.74 19.62 -4.08
C GLY A 178 -0.86 19.75 -2.56
N LEU A 179 -1.26 18.69 -1.84
CA LEU A 179 -1.63 18.74 -0.42
C LEU A 179 -0.48 18.48 0.56
N HIS A 180 0.74 18.23 0.06
CA HIS A 180 1.91 17.87 0.85
C HIS A 180 2.45 18.96 1.77
N ASP A 181 2.16 20.21 1.49
CA ASP A 181 2.74 21.34 2.25
C ASP A 181 2.05 21.57 3.62
N GLY A 182 1.28 20.58 4.08
CA GLY A 182 0.78 20.47 5.46
C GLY A 182 -0.26 21.53 5.82
N GLY A 183 -1.53 21.20 5.71
CA GLY A 183 -2.58 22.14 6.11
C GLY A 183 -3.99 21.57 5.98
N VAL A 184 -4.16 20.45 5.29
CA VAL A 184 -5.45 19.76 5.25
C VAL A 184 -5.65 19.01 6.56
N LEU A 185 -6.81 19.20 7.19
CA LEU A 185 -7.12 18.60 8.48
C LEU A 185 -7.61 17.15 8.36
N ALA A 186 -8.38 16.86 7.33
CA ALA A 186 -8.93 15.52 7.06
C ALA A 186 -9.46 15.41 5.62
N PHE A 187 -9.64 14.17 5.16
CA PHE A 187 -10.32 13.85 3.90
C PHE A 187 -11.63 13.10 4.15
N VAL A 188 -12.65 13.45 3.36
CA VAL A 188 -13.92 12.71 3.33
C VAL A 188 -14.34 12.55 1.88
N THR A 189 -14.54 11.30 1.43
CA THR A 189 -15.02 11.05 0.06
C THR A 189 -16.33 10.28 0.04
N GLU A 190 -17.17 10.56 -0.97
CA GLU A 190 -18.43 9.87 -1.17
C GLU A 190 -18.24 8.49 -1.78
N GLU A 191 -17.22 8.35 -2.63
CA GLU A 191 -16.79 7.11 -3.26
C GLU A 191 -15.49 6.59 -2.63
N GLY A 192 -15.10 5.36 -3.00
CA GLY A 192 -13.85 4.75 -2.57
C GLY A 192 -13.99 3.69 -1.47
N GLY A 193 -12.94 2.90 -1.32
CA GLY A 193 -12.80 1.84 -0.32
C GLY A 193 -11.49 1.97 0.44
N ARG A 194 -11.17 0.99 1.30
CA ARG A 194 -9.92 0.97 2.08
C ARG A 194 -8.64 0.96 1.24
N THR A 195 -8.75 0.48 0.02
CA THR A 195 -7.66 0.38 -0.96
C THR A 195 -7.71 1.47 -2.02
N SER A 196 -8.69 2.37 -1.96
CA SER A 196 -8.78 3.49 -2.91
C SER A 196 -7.56 4.41 -2.80
N HIS A 197 -7.26 5.10 -3.89
CA HIS A 197 -6.16 6.06 -3.95
C HIS A 197 -6.26 7.10 -2.83
N SER A 198 -7.44 7.66 -2.60
CA SER A 198 -7.73 8.62 -1.52
C SER A 198 -7.37 8.06 -0.13
N ALA A 199 -7.64 6.75 0.11
CA ALA A 199 -7.33 6.10 1.38
C ALA A 199 -5.82 5.86 1.56
N ILE A 200 -5.13 5.49 0.49
CA ILE A 200 -3.67 5.28 0.49
C ILE A 200 -2.96 6.61 0.77
N MET A 201 -3.34 7.65 0.03
CA MET A 201 -2.76 8.99 0.20
C MET A 201 -3.00 9.57 1.60
N ALA A 202 -4.21 9.41 2.15
CA ALA A 202 -4.50 9.88 3.51
C ALA A 202 -3.57 9.23 4.55
N ARG A 203 -3.28 7.94 4.39
CA ARG A 203 -2.32 7.23 5.25
C ARG A 203 -0.88 7.71 5.06
N SER A 204 -0.45 7.94 3.81
CA SER A 204 0.88 8.49 3.51
C SER A 204 1.07 9.90 4.08
N LEU A 205 0.02 10.71 4.06
CA LEU A 205 0.03 12.07 4.61
C LEU A 205 -0.19 12.12 6.13
N ASP A 206 -0.50 10.99 6.78
CA ASP A 206 -0.85 10.89 8.20
C ASP A 206 -2.04 11.81 8.57
N VAL A 207 -3.05 11.88 7.68
CA VAL A 207 -4.25 12.73 7.80
C VAL A 207 -5.48 11.84 7.98
N PRO A 208 -6.37 12.11 8.97
CA PRO A 208 -7.60 11.35 9.17
C PRO A 208 -8.47 11.30 7.92
N ALA A 209 -9.00 10.11 7.57
CA ALA A 209 -9.85 9.97 6.40
C ALA A 209 -10.99 8.97 6.56
N VAL A 210 -12.13 9.33 5.98
CA VAL A 210 -13.32 8.47 5.84
C VAL A 210 -13.74 8.47 4.38
N VAL A 211 -13.88 7.28 3.78
CA VAL A 211 -14.25 7.11 2.38
C VAL A 211 -15.58 6.38 2.24
N GLY A 212 -16.22 6.46 1.08
CA GLY A 212 -17.49 5.78 0.82
C GLY A 212 -18.68 6.36 1.62
N VAL A 213 -18.68 7.65 1.90
CA VAL A 213 -19.70 8.35 2.69
C VAL A 213 -20.88 8.76 1.78
N LYS A 214 -21.85 7.90 1.64
CA LYS A 214 -23.02 8.13 0.77
C LYS A 214 -23.80 9.38 1.15
N GLY A 215 -24.14 10.22 0.17
CA GLY A 215 -24.90 11.45 0.35
C GLY A 215 -24.08 12.62 0.93
N LEU A 216 -22.75 12.51 0.98
CA LEU A 216 -21.85 13.54 1.48
C LEU A 216 -22.01 14.83 0.68
N MET A 217 -21.89 14.75 -0.65
CA MET A 217 -21.86 15.93 -1.52
C MET A 217 -23.22 16.63 -1.64
N GLU A 218 -24.32 15.91 -1.36
CA GLU A 218 -25.65 16.51 -1.24
C GLU A 218 -25.83 17.27 0.07
N ALA A 219 -25.20 16.79 1.15
CA ALA A 219 -25.35 17.31 2.51
C ALA A 219 -24.42 18.49 2.82
N VAL A 220 -23.17 18.44 2.35
CA VAL A 220 -22.10 19.41 2.70
C VAL A 220 -22.25 20.74 1.97
N ARG A 221 -21.85 21.84 2.63
CA ARG A 221 -21.75 23.21 2.08
C ARG A 221 -20.45 23.86 2.55
N GLU A 222 -20.00 24.92 1.85
CA GLU A 222 -18.75 25.65 2.14
C GLU A 222 -18.70 26.24 3.57
N ASP A 223 -19.83 26.64 4.11
CA ASP A 223 -19.91 27.23 5.46
C ASP A 223 -20.06 26.19 6.59
N ASP A 224 -20.12 24.89 6.25
CA ASP A 224 -20.28 23.83 7.24
C ASP A 224 -18.95 23.58 8.01
N VAL A 225 -19.07 23.11 9.24
CA VAL A 225 -17.96 22.52 10.00
C VAL A 225 -18.10 21.00 9.93
N ILE A 226 -17.01 20.31 9.58
CA ILE A 226 -16.98 18.86 9.52
C ILE A 226 -16.10 18.32 10.64
N LEU A 227 -16.62 17.34 11.39
CA LEU A 227 -15.84 16.50 12.29
C LEU A 227 -15.68 15.10 11.65
N VAL A 228 -14.45 14.65 11.52
CA VAL A 228 -14.09 13.37 10.90
C VAL A 228 -13.51 12.45 11.96
N ASP A 229 -14.08 11.28 12.13
CA ASP A 229 -13.55 10.20 12.96
C ASP A 229 -13.06 9.05 12.06
N GLY A 230 -11.80 9.10 11.68
CA GLY A 230 -11.15 8.11 10.83
C GLY A 230 -10.93 6.74 11.48
N GLU A 231 -11.13 6.63 12.81
CA GLU A 231 -11.08 5.33 13.50
C GLU A 231 -12.41 4.56 13.37
N THR A 232 -13.52 5.29 13.49
CA THR A 232 -14.86 4.67 13.45
C THR A 232 -15.55 4.79 12.09
N GLY A 233 -15.03 5.64 11.18
CA GLY A 233 -15.67 5.94 9.90
C GLY A 233 -16.91 6.83 10.03
N LEU A 234 -16.98 7.66 11.08
CA LEU A 234 -18.07 8.60 11.30
C LEU A 234 -17.69 10.00 10.84
N VAL A 235 -18.60 10.64 10.12
CA VAL A 235 -18.50 12.03 9.67
C VAL A 235 -19.69 12.80 10.24
N ILE A 236 -19.45 13.93 10.87
CA ILE A 236 -20.50 14.77 11.48
C ILE A 236 -20.40 16.17 10.88
N LEU A 237 -21.44 16.56 10.17
CA LEU A 237 -21.59 17.92 9.65
C LEU A 237 -22.26 18.79 10.73
N ASN A 238 -21.74 19.99 10.93
CA ASN A 238 -22.22 20.96 11.91
C ASN A 238 -22.42 20.36 13.32
N PRO A 239 -21.35 19.77 13.92
CA PRO A 239 -21.45 19.14 15.22
C PRO A 239 -21.92 20.12 16.30
N THR A 240 -22.82 19.66 17.18
CA THR A 240 -23.29 20.46 18.31
C THR A 240 -22.16 20.70 19.34
N PRO A 241 -22.27 21.71 20.22
CA PRO A 241 -21.30 21.92 21.30
C PRO A 241 -21.08 20.67 22.16
N GLU A 242 -22.13 19.89 22.42
CA GLU A 242 -22.06 18.64 23.19
C GLU A 242 -21.27 17.57 22.42
N THR A 243 -21.50 17.45 21.11
CA THR A 243 -20.75 16.55 20.25
C THR A 243 -19.27 16.94 20.21
N ILE A 244 -18.97 18.24 20.05
CA ILE A 244 -17.60 18.76 20.06
C ILE A 244 -16.90 18.43 21.39
N GLU A 245 -17.55 18.65 22.52
CA GLU A 245 -16.97 18.38 23.84
C GLU A 245 -16.69 16.88 24.00
N GLY A 246 -17.62 16.01 23.60
CA GLY A 246 -17.40 14.56 23.62
C GLY A 246 -16.23 14.07 22.74
N TYR A 247 -15.92 14.77 21.65
CA TYR A 247 -14.77 14.44 20.79
C TYR A 247 -13.46 15.10 21.23
N ARG A 248 -13.50 16.18 22.01
CA ARG A 248 -12.30 16.87 22.52
C ARG A 248 -11.40 15.95 23.34
N ASP A 249 -12.00 15.17 24.26
CA ASP A 249 -11.26 14.20 25.06
C ASP A 249 -10.65 13.09 24.19
N LYS A 250 -11.38 12.64 23.17
CA LYS A 250 -10.90 11.65 22.22
C LYS A 250 -9.74 12.18 21.37
N GLU A 251 -9.87 13.39 20.83
CA GLU A 251 -8.82 14.06 20.05
C GLU A 251 -7.55 14.26 20.89
N GLN A 252 -7.70 14.74 22.13
CA GLN A 252 -6.58 14.92 23.05
C GLN A 252 -5.92 13.58 23.40
N ALA A 253 -6.69 12.53 23.62
CA ALA A 253 -6.16 11.19 23.91
C ALA A 253 -5.38 10.63 22.71
N ILE A 254 -5.88 10.77 21.50
CA ILE A 254 -5.19 10.35 20.25
C ILE A 254 -3.88 11.12 20.08
N ARG A 255 -3.91 12.44 20.24
CA ARG A 255 -2.71 13.29 20.15
C ARG A 255 -1.66 12.90 21.19
N GLN A 256 -2.06 12.74 22.45
CA GLN A 256 -1.15 12.31 23.52
C GLN A 256 -0.57 10.92 23.28
N ARG A 257 -1.39 9.97 22.76
CA ARG A 257 -0.92 8.65 22.36
C ARG A 257 0.16 8.76 21.28
N ARG A 258 -0.09 9.55 20.22
CA ARG A 258 0.83 9.76 19.13
C ARG A 258 2.16 10.37 19.60
N ASP A 259 2.10 11.38 20.47
CA ASP A 259 3.30 12.01 21.04
C ASP A 259 4.12 11.01 21.88
N ARG A 260 3.47 10.17 22.67
CA ARG A 260 4.15 9.10 23.44
C ARG A 260 4.79 8.06 22.54
N VAL A 261 4.05 7.56 21.54
CA VAL A 261 4.57 6.60 20.57
C VAL A 261 5.81 7.14 19.87
N ARG A 262 5.77 8.41 19.43
CA ARG A 262 6.92 9.09 18.81
C ARG A 262 8.11 9.25 19.77
N ALA A 263 7.88 9.55 21.03
CA ALA A 263 8.94 9.70 22.01
C ALA A 263 9.73 8.39 22.25
N GLU A 264 9.14 7.23 22.01
CA GLU A 264 9.76 5.93 22.23
C GLU A 264 10.36 5.27 20.97
N VAL A 265 10.34 5.94 19.83
CA VAL A 265 10.84 5.37 18.55
C VAL A 265 12.27 4.86 18.63
N SER A 266 13.14 5.55 19.37
CA SER A 266 14.56 5.19 19.50
C SER A 266 14.86 4.22 20.65
N PHE A 267 13.88 3.83 21.45
CA PHE A 267 14.10 2.93 22.59
C PHE A 267 14.41 1.50 22.14
N PRO A 268 15.13 0.72 22.97
CA PRO A 268 15.48 -0.66 22.62
C PRO A 268 14.24 -1.54 22.48
N ASP A 269 14.32 -2.53 21.58
CA ASP A 269 13.28 -3.52 21.35
C ASP A 269 13.27 -4.58 22.45
N LEU A 270 12.80 -4.19 23.63
CA LEU A 270 12.70 -5.01 24.85
C LEU A 270 11.29 -4.88 25.44
N THR A 271 10.70 -5.98 25.88
CA THR A 271 9.47 -5.97 26.67
C THR A 271 9.71 -5.30 28.04
N ALA A 272 8.65 -5.03 28.79
CA ALA A 272 8.74 -4.41 30.11
C ALA A 272 9.55 -5.23 31.14
N ASP A 273 9.61 -6.56 30.95
CA ASP A 273 10.40 -7.49 31.76
C ASP A 273 11.76 -7.87 31.11
N GLY A 274 12.17 -7.16 30.04
CA GLY A 274 13.48 -7.27 29.42
C GLY A 274 13.67 -8.40 28.40
N ALA A 275 12.61 -9.07 27.96
CA ALA A 275 12.70 -10.02 26.86
C ALA A 275 12.91 -9.29 25.53
N ALA A 276 13.89 -9.75 24.73
CA ALA A 276 14.22 -9.13 23.47
C ALA A 276 13.26 -9.55 22.34
N PHE A 277 12.92 -8.59 21.48
CA PHE A 277 12.29 -8.81 20.18
C PHE A 277 13.02 -7.96 19.12
N SER A 278 12.72 -8.13 17.86
CA SER A 278 13.36 -7.39 16.76
C SER A 278 12.29 -6.87 15.80
N LEU A 279 12.35 -5.58 15.51
CA LEU A 279 11.47 -4.95 14.54
C LEU A 279 12.26 -4.58 13.28
N LEU A 280 11.81 -5.13 12.16
CA LEU A 280 12.40 -4.99 10.84
C LEU A 280 11.44 -4.23 9.92
N ALA A 281 11.97 -3.62 8.87
CA ALA A 281 11.14 -2.94 7.89
C ALA A 281 10.86 -3.83 6.66
N ASN A 282 9.70 -3.63 6.05
CA ASN A 282 9.36 -4.07 4.70
C ASN A 282 9.54 -2.89 3.76
N ILE A 283 10.31 -3.06 2.70
CA ILE A 283 10.52 -2.05 1.66
C ILE A 283 10.49 -2.68 0.27
N GLY A 284 10.28 -1.87 -0.75
CA GLY A 284 10.30 -2.30 -2.15
C GLY A 284 11.22 -1.46 -3.03
N ASP A 285 11.82 -0.40 -2.44
CA ASP A 285 12.74 0.52 -3.12
C ASP A 285 13.84 0.96 -2.15
N PRO A 286 15.09 1.18 -2.61
CA PRO A 286 16.17 1.71 -1.78
C PRO A 286 15.84 3.07 -1.13
N ALA A 287 15.02 3.92 -1.76
CA ALA A 287 14.62 5.21 -1.21
C ALA A 287 13.85 5.08 0.12
N GLU A 288 13.08 4.00 0.32
CA GLU A 288 12.34 3.74 1.57
C GLU A 288 13.27 3.40 2.76
N MET A 289 14.56 3.19 2.50
CA MET A 289 15.54 2.90 3.55
C MET A 289 15.69 4.04 4.55
N GLU A 290 15.58 5.28 4.09
CA GLU A 290 15.69 6.45 4.97
C GLU A 290 14.59 6.43 6.04
N ASP A 291 13.36 6.17 5.66
CA ASP A 291 12.23 6.05 6.58
C ASP A 291 12.39 4.86 7.53
N ALA A 292 12.82 3.70 7.01
CA ALA A 292 13.09 2.54 7.84
C ALA A 292 14.11 2.86 8.94
N LEU A 293 15.17 3.58 8.62
CA LEU A 293 16.20 3.99 9.57
C LEU A 293 15.72 5.09 10.52
N ALA A 294 14.91 6.04 10.05
CA ALA A 294 14.32 7.10 10.88
C ALA A 294 13.42 6.52 11.98
N TYR A 295 12.67 5.45 11.68
CA TYR A 295 11.86 4.70 12.64
C TYR A 295 12.65 3.61 13.39
N CYS A 296 13.98 3.64 13.29
CA CYS A 296 14.87 2.73 14.03
C CYS A 296 14.61 1.24 13.77
N ALA A 297 14.36 0.84 12.53
CA ALA A 297 14.33 -0.54 12.12
C ALA A 297 15.69 -1.21 12.36
N ARG A 298 15.71 -2.46 12.86
CA ARG A 298 16.96 -3.22 13.09
C ARG A 298 17.58 -3.75 11.81
N GLY A 299 16.84 -3.75 10.71
CA GLY A 299 17.22 -4.18 9.38
C GLY A 299 16.00 -4.24 8.47
N ILE A 300 16.17 -4.84 7.32
CA ILE A 300 15.09 -5.10 6.37
C ILE A 300 14.74 -6.59 6.43
N GLY A 301 13.52 -6.89 6.88
CA GLY A 301 13.01 -8.26 6.96
C GLY A 301 12.32 -8.73 5.68
N LEU A 302 11.94 -7.77 4.82
CA LEU A 302 11.41 -8.05 3.49
C LEU A 302 11.80 -6.92 2.53
N TYR A 303 12.69 -7.21 1.58
CA TYR A 303 12.88 -6.41 0.38
C TYR A 303 12.09 -7.05 -0.77
N ARG A 304 11.10 -6.33 -1.32
CA ARG A 304 10.24 -6.81 -2.42
C ARG A 304 10.91 -6.56 -3.76
N THR A 305 11.62 -7.54 -4.29
CA THR A 305 12.39 -7.38 -5.53
C THR A 305 11.53 -7.21 -6.78
N GLU A 306 10.27 -7.65 -6.74
CA GLU A 306 9.35 -7.51 -7.85
C GLU A 306 9.04 -6.06 -8.23
N ASN A 307 9.18 -5.09 -7.31
CA ASN A 307 8.94 -3.68 -7.59
C ASN A 307 9.86 -3.15 -8.71
N LEU A 308 11.12 -3.59 -8.76
CA LEU A 308 12.04 -3.23 -9.84
C LEU A 308 11.51 -3.68 -11.20
N TYR A 309 11.01 -4.91 -11.28
CA TYR A 309 10.50 -5.49 -12.52
C TYR A 309 9.22 -4.79 -12.98
N LEU A 310 8.33 -4.48 -12.04
CA LEU A 310 7.08 -3.77 -12.31
C LEU A 310 7.35 -2.33 -12.76
N ARG A 311 8.30 -1.64 -12.14
CA ARG A 311 8.70 -0.28 -12.50
C ARG A 311 9.29 -0.20 -13.91
N LEU A 312 10.04 -1.22 -14.33
CA LEU A 312 10.65 -1.28 -15.65
C LEU A 312 9.73 -1.94 -16.71
N ASP A 313 8.58 -2.46 -16.30
CA ASP A 313 7.67 -3.28 -17.11
C ASP A 313 8.43 -4.34 -17.94
N GLY A 314 9.34 -5.07 -17.29
CA GLY A 314 10.20 -6.01 -17.99
C GLY A 314 11.13 -6.82 -17.10
N TRP A 315 12.03 -7.56 -17.75
CA TRP A 315 13.01 -8.45 -17.13
C TRP A 315 14.38 -7.75 -17.04
N PRO A 316 14.71 -7.07 -15.92
CA PRO A 316 15.98 -6.39 -15.77
C PRO A 316 17.15 -7.38 -15.81
N ASP A 317 18.26 -6.97 -16.42
CA ASP A 317 19.49 -7.75 -16.44
C ASP A 317 20.20 -7.79 -15.07
N GLU A 318 21.27 -8.58 -14.96
CA GLU A 318 22.05 -8.72 -13.72
C GLU A 318 22.59 -7.38 -13.22
N TYR A 319 23.00 -6.48 -14.14
CA TYR A 319 23.64 -5.23 -13.76
C TYR A 319 22.64 -4.26 -13.12
N VAL A 320 21.49 -4.09 -13.75
CA VAL A 320 20.41 -3.23 -13.24
C VAL A 320 19.95 -3.70 -11.86
N GLN A 321 19.74 -5.01 -11.68
CA GLN A 321 19.38 -5.61 -10.41
C GLN A 321 20.48 -5.41 -9.34
N TYR A 322 21.74 -5.61 -9.74
CA TYR A 322 22.87 -5.42 -8.82
C TYR A 322 22.96 -3.99 -8.30
N GLU A 323 22.83 -2.98 -9.16
CA GLU A 323 22.90 -1.58 -8.72
C GLU A 323 21.85 -1.27 -7.66
N GLU A 324 20.60 -1.69 -7.86
CA GLU A 324 19.52 -1.48 -6.91
C GLU A 324 19.76 -2.22 -5.58
N TYR A 325 20.11 -3.51 -5.64
CA TYR A 325 20.35 -4.30 -4.43
C TYR A 325 21.59 -3.82 -3.67
N ALA A 326 22.63 -3.43 -4.40
CA ALA A 326 23.85 -2.87 -3.82
C ALA A 326 23.57 -1.53 -3.12
N GLU A 327 22.73 -0.69 -3.69
CA GLU A 327 22.31 0.57 -3.06
C GLU A 327 21.53 0.31 -1.76
N ALA A 328 20.55 -0.59 -1.77
CA ALA A 328 19.82 -0.98 -0.58
C ALA A 328 20.75 -1.48 0.54
N VAL A 329 21.73 -2.34 0.20
CA VAL A 329 22.70 -2.86 1.17
C VAL A 329 23.62 -1.75 1.73
N ARG A 330 24.07 -0.82 0.89
CA ARG A 330 24.89 0.33 1.34
C ARG A 330 24.10 1.24 2.30
N LEU A 331 22.85 1.57 1.92
CA LEU A 331 21.97 2.42 2.72
C LEU A 331 21.56 1.77 4.06
N ALA A 332 21.54 0.43 4.14
CA ALA A 332 21.29 -0.29 5.39
C ALA A 332 22.38 -0.10 6.46
N LYS A 333 23.56 0.44 6.11
CA LYS A 333 24.66 0.79 7.03
C LYS A 333 25.06 -0.39 7.93
N GLY A 334 25.25 -1.58 7.34
CA GLY A 334 25.64 -2.79 8.02
C GLY A 334 24.52 -3.55 8.75
N ARG A 335 23.28 -3.12 8.63
CA ARG A 335 22.12 -3.90 9.09
C ARG A 335 21.78 -4.98 8.07
N PRO A 336 21.20 -6.11 8.51
CA PRO A 336 20.80 -7.18 7.59
C PRO A 336 19.68 -6.74 6.64
N VAL A 337 19.78 -7.18 5.38
CA VAL A 337 18.74 -7.01 4.37
C VAL A 337 18.30 -8.39 3.87
N THR A 338 17.03 -8.73 4.07
CA THR A 338 16.43 -9.96 3.59
C THR A 338 15.72 -9.72 2.27
N PHE A 339 16.30 -10.18 1.18
CA PHE A 339 15.70 -10.10 -0.15
C PHE A 339 14.78 -11.30 -0.40
N ARG A 340 13.55 -11.04 -0.77
CA ARG A 340 12.67 -12.04 -1.34
C ARG A 340 12.97 -12.16 -2.83
N THR A 341 13.27 -13.38 -3.31
CA THR A 341 13.39 -13.60 -4.76
C THR A 341 12.06 -13.30 -5.43
N LEU A 342 12.12 -13.10 -6.73
CA LEU A 342 11.02 -12.63 -7.55
C LEU A 342 9.66 -13.27 -7.22
N ASP A 343 8.66 -12.43 -6.95
CA ASP A 343 7.28 -12.83 -6.72
C ASP A 343 6.35 -12.11 -7.71
N ILE A 344 6.49 -12.47 -8.98
CA ILE A 344 5.63 -12.05 -10.09
C ILE A 344 4.67 -13.18 -10.45
N GLY A 345 3.48 -12.82 -10.91
CA GLY A 345 2.32 -13.66 -11.11
C GLY A 345 1.20 -13.27 -10.14
N GLY A 346 0.04 -13.88 -10.24
CA GLY A 346 -1.12 -13.48 -9.44
C GLY A 346 -1.67 -12.13 -9.89
N ASP A 347 -1.67 -11.18 -8.98
CA ASP A 347 -2.05 -9.78 -9.20
C ASP A 347 -0.95 -8.91 -9.84
N LYS A 348 0.31 -9.39 -9.82
CA LYS A 348 1.48 -8.68 -10.34
C LYS A 348 1.87 -9.26 -11.68
N ARG A 349 1.53 -8.57 -12.77
CA ARG A 349 1.79 -9.05 -14.13
C ARG A 349 2.86 -8.22 -14.83
N LEU A 350 3.66 -8.90 -15.65
CA LEU A 350 4.43 -8.29 -16.71
C LEU A 350 3.77 -8.61 -18.05
N GLY A 351 3.89 -7.70 -19.01
CA GLY A 351 3.13 -7.76 -20.26
C GLY A 351 3.30 -9.02 -21.14
N ASP A 352 4.35 -9.81 -20.91
CA ASP A 352 4.62 -11.06 -21.65
C ASP A 352 4.08 -12.33 -20.97
N LEU A 353 3.50 -12.21 -19.78
CA LEU A 353 2.90 -13.36 -19.08
C LEU A 353 1.47 -13.64 -19.56
N ALA A 354 1.20 -14.90 -19.86
CA ALA A 354 -0.11 -15.36 -20.31
C ALA A 354 -1.18 -15.18 -19.22
N ASP A 355 -2.41 -14.95 -19.68
CA ASP A 355 -3.57 -14.93 -18.78
C ASP A 355 -3.86 -16.32 -18.24
N GLU A 356 -4.06 -16.41 -16.93
CA GLU A 356 -4.41 -17.64 -16.23
C GLU A 356 -5.80 -17.52 -15.59
N ALA A 357 -6.54 -18.63 -15.58
CA ALA A 357 -7.87 -18.67 -14.97
C ALA A 357 -7.84 -18.47 -13.43
N ASN A 358 -6.75 -18.84 -12.78
CA ASN A 358 -6.53 -18.69 -11.34
C ASN A 358 -5.11 -18.20 -11.05
N PRO A 359 -4.82 -16.92 -11.31
CA PRO A 359 -3.45 -16.39 -11.29
C PRO A 359 -2.73 -16.59 -9.95
N PHE A 360 -3.43 -16.44 -8.82
CA PHE A 360 -2.84 -16.63 -7.49
C PHE A 360 -2.36 -18.07 -7.23
N MET A 361 -2.97 -19.06 -7.89
CA MET A 361 -2.61 -20.48 -7.78
C MET A 361 -1.78 -21.00 -8.96
N GLY A 362 -1.45 -20.12 -9.90
CA GLY A 362 -0.84 -20.44 -11.17
C GLY A 362 0.69 -20.35 -11.19
N TYR A 363 1.20 -19.90 -12.33
CA TYR A 363 2.62 -19.77 -12.68
C TYR A 363 3.21 -18.50 -12.04
N ARG A 364 3.65 -18.62 -10.79
CA ARG A 364 4.04 -17.51 -9.94
C ARG A 364 5.31 -17.82 -9.15
N ALA A 365 6.11 -16.80 -8.91
CA ALA A 365 7.22 -16.80 -7.95
C ALA A 365 8.24 -17.93 -8.21
N VAL A 366 8.58 -18.72 -7.19
CA VAL A 366 9.57 -19.80 -7.29
C VAL A 366 9.21 -20.82 -8.37
N ARG A 367 7.93 -21.07 -8.63
CA ARG A 367 7.49 -21.99 -9.70
C ARG A 367 8.00 -21.53 -11.07
N MET A 368 7.82 -20.25 -11.35
CA MET A 368 8.34 -19.62 -12.56
C MET A 368 9.86 -19.57 -12.55
N CYS A 369 10.49 -19.15 -11.45
CA CYS A 369 11.93 -19.04 -11.34
C CYS A 369 12.66 -20.36 -11.58
N LEU A 370 12.10 -21.49 -11.14
CA LEU A 370 12.69 -22.81 -11.35
C LEU A 370 12.61 -23.31 -12.81
N GLU A 371 11.72 -22.75 -13.63
CA GLU A 371 11.56 -23.06 -15.06
C GLU A 371 12.22 -22.01 -15.96
N ARG A 372 12.50 -20.80 -15.43
CA ARG A 372 13.11 -19.68 -16.15
C ARG A 372 14.50 -19.35 -15.56
N PRO A 373 15.52 -20.20 -15.79
CA PRO A 373 16.88 -19.92 -15.31
C PRO A 373 17.48 -18.65 -15.94
N ASP A 374 16.99 -18.23 -17.10
CA ASP A 374 17.31 -16.97 -17.78
C ASP A 374 16.88 -15.73 -16.97
N VAL A 375 15.84 -15.85 -16.17
CA VAL A 375 15.36 -14.81 -15.24
C VAL A 375 15.96 -14.98 -13.84
N PHE A 376 15.99 -16.22 -13.34
CA PHE A 376 16.35 -16.49 -11.95
C PHE A 376 17.85 -16.33 -11.68
N ARG A 377 18.72 -16.85 -12.58
CA ARG A 377 20.18 -16.77 -12.36
C ARG A 377 20.72 -15.33 -12.31
N PRO A 378 20.33 -14.40 -13.22
CA PRO A 378 20.71 -12.99 -13.11
C PRO A 378 20.34 -12.38 -11.77
N GLN A 379 19.13 -12.65 -11.24
CA GLN A 379 18.74 -12.17 -9.92
C GLN A 379 19.64 -12.71 -8.80
N LEU A 380 19.89 -14.02 -8.79
CA LEU A 380 20.74 -14.64 -7.78
C LEU A 380 22.18 -14.13 -7.85
N ARG A 381 22.73 -13.91 -9.05
CA ARG A 381 24.06 -13.33 -9.25
C ARG A 381 24.13 -11.91 -8.70
N ALA A 382 23.12 -11.09 -8.96
CA ALA A 382 23.01 -9.73 -8.42
C ALA A 382 22.98 -9.72 -6.89
N LEU A 383 22.20 -10.62 -6.26
CA LEU A 383 22.10 -10.75 -4.80
C LEU A 383 23.43 -11.18 -4.16
N VAL A 384 24.12 -12.17 -4.74
CA VAL A 384 25.45 -12.62 -4.24
C VAL A 384 26.49 -11.51 -4.37
N ARG A 385 26.45 -10.74 -5.46
CA ARG A 385 27.34 -9.57 -5.64
C ARG A 385 27.04 -8.47 -4.62
N ALA A 386 25.77 -8.17 -4.37
CA ALA A 386 25.37 -7.19 -3.36
C ALA A 386 25.80 -7.62 -1.94
N ALA A 387 25.79 -8.92 -1.64
CA ALA A 387 26.26 -9.47 -0.36
C ALA A 387 27.75 -9.26 -0.09
N ALA A 388 28.54 -8.85 -1.07
CA ALA A 388 29.93 -8.41 -0.85
C ALA A 388 30.01 -7.03 -0.18
N LEU A 389 28.91 -6.28 -0.08
CA LEU A 389 28.83 -4.92 0.48
C LEU A 389 28.27 -4.88 1.89
N GLY A 390 27.57 -5.93 2.33
CA GLY A 390 26.98 -6.01 3.67
C GLY A 390 26.18 -7.29 3.91
N PRO A 391 25.57 -7.45 5.10
CA PRO A 391 24.81 -8.64 5.47
C PRO A 391 23.56 -8.81 4.60
N VAL A 392 23.47 -9.91 3.86
CA VAL A 392 22.33 -10.26 2.99
C VAL A 392 21.77 -11.62 3.39
N GLN A 393 20.47 -11.72 3.40
CA GLN A 393 19.71 -12.97 3.48
C GLN A 393 18.82 -13.07 2.26
N VAL A 394 18.52 -14.29 1.80
CA VAL A 394 17.65 -14.54 0.65
C VAL A 394 16.56 -15.50 1.05
N MET A 395 15.31 -15.16 0.76
CA MET A 395 14.16 -16.03 0.96
C MET A 395 13.42 -16.31 -0.34
N PHE A 396 12.95 -17.55 -0.46
CA PHE A 396 12.20 -18.01 -1.62
C PHE A 396 10.70 -17.97 -1.30
N PRO A 397 9.90 -17.20 -2.08
CA PRO A 397 8.45 -17.15 -1.92
C PRO A 397 7.77 -18.39 -2.51
N MET A 398 6.51 -18.61 -2.14
CA MET A 398 5.62 -19.63 -2.71
C MET A 398 6.17 -21.07 -2.63
N ILE A 399 7.00 -21.35 -1.62
CA ILE A 399 7.50 -22.71 -1.36
C ILE A 399 6.33 -23.59 -0.89
N SER A 400 6.06 -24.67 -1.61
CA SER A 400 5.01 -25.65 -1.27
C SER A 400 5.54 -26.88 -0.53
N GLY A 401 6.84 -27.14 -0.61
CA GLY A 401 7.48 -28.30 0.01
C GLY A 401 9.01 -28.31 -0.13
N VAL A 402 9.63 -29.34 0.44
CA VAL A 402 11.08 -29.47 0.57
C VAL A 402 11.81 -29.54 -0.77
N GLU A 403 11.20 -30.20 -1.77
CA GLU A 403 11.85 -30.37 -3.08
C GLU A 403 12.04 -29.05 -3.81
N GLU A 404 11.05 -28.16 -3.77
CA GLU A 404 11.18 -26.81 -4.37
C GLU A 404 12.27 -26.01 -3.68
N LEU A 405 12.31 -26.03 -2.35
CA LEU A 405 13.35 -25.36 -1.58
C LEU A 405 14.74 -25.90 -1.93
N ARG A 406 14.92 -27.21 -2.00
CA ARG A 406 16.20 -27.84 -2.38
C ARG A 406 16.64 -27.43 -3.78
N ARG A 407 15.72 -27.40 -4.75
CA ARG A 407 16.01 -26.98 -6.13
C ARG A 407 16.46 -25.52 -6.19
N ALA A 408 15.74 -24.62 -5.50
CA ALA A 408 16.10 -23.21 -5.45
C ALA A 408 17.46 -22.99 -4.78
N LYS A 409 17.72 -23.65 -3.65
CA LYS A 409 19.00 -23.63 -2.95
C LYS A 409 20.15 -24.18 -3.80
N ALA A 410 19.92 -25.25 -4.58
CA ALA A 410 20.94 -25.81 -5.46
C ALA A 410 21.37 -24.80 -6.53
N ILE A 411 20.40 -24.13 -7.20
CA ILE A 411 20.68 -23.09 -8.19
C ILE A 411 21.44 -21.91 -7.55
N PHE A 412 21.04 -21.50 -6.32
CA PHE A 412 21.71 -20.44 -5.60
C PHE A 412 23.17 -20.81 -5.30
N ARG A 413 23.44 -22.02 -4.80
CA ARG A 413 24.79 -22.48 -4.47
C ARG A 413 25.67 -22.64 -5.69
N ASP A 414 25.13 -23.05 -6.84
CA ASP A 414 25.82 -23.05 -8.13
C ASP A 414 26.29 -21.65 -8.53
N VAL A 415 25.38 -20.66 -8.43
CA VAL A 415 25.67 -19.25 -8.72
C VAL A 415 26.73 -18.69 -7.77
N GLU A 416 26.61 -18.97 -6.47
CA GLU A 416 27.60 -18.57 -5.46
C GLU A 416 28.99 -19.15 -5.75
N ALA A 417 29.06 -20.42 -6.15
CA ALA A 417 30.32 -21.07 -6.53
C ALA A 417 30.92 -20.50 -7.84
N GLU A 418 30.11 -20.10 -8.81
CA GLU A 418 30.56 -19.41 -10.01
C GLU A 418 31.19 -18.07 -9.69
N LEU A 419 30.47 -17.22 -8.94
CA LEU A 419 30.94 -15.90 -8.56
C LEU A 419 32.16 -15.94 -7.63
N ALA A 420 32.27 -16.97 -6.78
CA ALA A 420 33.48 -17.19 -5.99
C ALA A 420 34.73 -17.46 -6.87
N ARG A 421 34.56 -18.14 -8.03
CA ARG A 421 35.64 -18.34 -9.03
C ARG A 421 35.98 -17.04 -9.77
N GLU A 422 35.01 -16.14 -9.90
CA GLU A 422 35.20 -14.78 -10.44
C GLU A 422 35.81 -13.81 -9.40
N GLY A 423 36.03 -14.26 -8.15
CA GLY A 423 36.63 -13.45 -7.08
C GLY A 423 35.63 -12.68 -6.23
N VAL A 424 34.33 -12.84 -6.45
CA VAL A 424 33.28 -12.22 -5.64
C VAL A 424 33.05 -13.07 -4.40
N ARG A 425 33.07 -12.42 -3.22
CA ARG A 425 32.83 -13.10 -1.94
C ARG A 425 31.90 -12.25 -1.08
N PRO A 426 30.80 -12.83 -0.58
CA PRO A 426 29.97 -12.19 0.44
C PRO A 426 30.78 -11.84 1.70
N VAL A 427 30.39 -10.78 2.42
CA VAL A 427 31.00 -10.39 3.70
C VAL A 427 30.79 -11.44 4.78
N GLU A 428 29.68 -12.17 4.70
CA GLU A 428 29.34 -13.32 5.56
C GLU A 428 28.53 -14.36 4.76
N ALA A 429 28.35 -15.54 5.31
CA ALA A 429 27.57 -16.60 4.66
C ALA A 429 26.11 -16.17 4.46
N ILE A 430 25.64 -16.24 3.23
CA ILE A 430 24.26 -15.90 2.89
C ILE A 430 23.32 -16.98 3.42
N ARG A 431 22.41 -16.60 4.31
CA ARG A 431 21.36 -17.48 4.82
C ARG A 431 20.24 -17.59 3.80
N LEU A 432 19.76 -18.83 3.57
CA LEU A 432 18.70 -19.13 2.62
C LEU A 432 17.43 -19.58 3.35
N GLY A 433 16.41 -18.74 3.33
CA GLY A 433 15.14 -18.98 4.01
C GLY A 433 14.01 -19.39 3.09
N ALA A 434 12.95 -19.91 3.69
CA ALA A 434 11.69 -20.17 3.01
C ALA A 434 10.60 -19.20 3.50
N MET A 435 9.84 -18.63 2.57
CA MET A 435 8.60 -17.95 2.93
C MET A 435 7.50 -19.01 3.12
N ILE A 436 6.95 -19.06 4.33
CA ILE A 436 5.86 -19.98 4.66
C ILE A 436 4.54 -19.23 4.48
N GLU A 437 3.92 -19.45 3.35
CA GLU A 437 2.70 -18.74 2.95
C GLU A 437 1.70 -19.64 2.22
N ILE A 438 2.07 -20.93 1.99
CA ILE A 438 1.19 -21.95 1.41
C ILE A 438 0.84 -22.95 2.51
N PRO A 439 -0.43 -23.39 2.62
CA PRO A 439 -0.86 -24.34 3.63
C PRO A 439 -0.07 -25.67 3.62
N SER A 440 0.34 -26.16 2.44
CA SER A 440 1.18 -27.36 2.34
C SER A 440 2.54 -27.18 3.01
N ALA A 441 3.18 -26.00 2.84
CA ALA A 441 4.44 -25.67 3.51
C ALA A 441 4.26 -25.63 5.04
N ALA A 442 3.15 -25.06 5.51
CA ALA A 442 2.84 -25.03 6.93
C ALA A 442 2.65 -26.44 7.52
N LEU A 443 2.04 -27.37 6.78
CA LEU A 443 1.83 -28.76 7.20
C LEU A 443 3.14 -29.58 7.26
N VAL A 444 4.15 -29.22 6.46
CA VAL A 444 5.46 -29.89 6.43
C VAL A 444 6.58 -28.98 6.96
N ALA A 445 6.21 -28.01 7.81
CA ALA A 445 7.13 -27.03 8.34
C ALA A 445 8.34 -27.63 9.09
N ASP A 446 8.17 -28.78 9.77
CA ASP A 446 9.25 -29.50 10.41
C ASP A 446 10.30 -30.02 9.41
N SER A 447 9.86 -30.53 8.27
CA SER A 447 10.76 -30.97 7.20
C SER A 447 11.45 -29.79 6.50
N LEU A 448 10.73 -28.69 6.28
CA LEU A 448 11.31 -27.46 5.73
C LEU A 448 12.30 -26.81 6.70
N ALA A 449 12.04 -26.83 8.00
CA ALA A 449 12.93 -26.30 9.02
C ALA A 449 14.27 -27.04 9.11
N ALA A 450 14.32 -28.32 8.71
CA ALA A 450 15.57 -29.07 8.61
C ALA A 450 16.45 -28.63 7.42
N GLU A 451 15.90 -27.92 6.45
CA GLU A 451 16.57 -27.50 5.22
C GLU A 451 16.78 -25.99 5.12
N ALA A 452 15.92 -25.19 5.72
CA ALA A 452 16.00 -23.73 5.68
C ALA A 452 16.90 -23.19 6.80
N ASP A 453 17.57 -22.07 6.55
CA ASP A 453 18.34 -21.36 7.57
C ASP A 453 17.46 -20.44 8.44
N PHE A 454 16.27 -20.08 7.96
CA PHE A 454 15.23 -19.31 8.66
C PHE A 454 13.86 -19.44 7.96
N PHE A 455 12.81 -19.09 8.66
CA PHE A 455 11.47 -18.90 8.11
C PHE A 455 11.07 -17.42 8.12
N SER A 456 10.33 -17.01 7.09
CA SER A 456 9.57 -15.77 7.08
C SER A 456 8.11 -16.10 6.72
N VAL A 457 7.16 -15.73 7.59
CA VAL A 457 5.75 -16.09 7.36
C VAL A 457 5.05 -14.97 6.60
N GLY A 458 4.61 -15.28 5.38
CA GLY A 458 3.81 -14.41 4.52
C GLY A 458 2.33 -14.51 4.88
N THR A 459 1.90 -13.81 5.93
CA THR A 459 0.55 -13.98 6.49
C THR A 459 -0.56 -13.62 5.52
N ASN A 460 -0.34 -12.70 4.58
CA ASN A 460 -1.35 -12.29 3.63
C ASN A 460 -1.80 -13.45 2.73
N ASP A 461 -0.84 -14.10 2.08
CA ASP A 461 -1.10 -15.24 1.21
C ASP A 461 -1.47 -16.50 2.02
N LEU A 462 -0.85 -16.70 3.19
CA LEU A 462 -1.20 -17.82 4.06
C LEU A 462 -2.69 -17.80 4.47
N VAL A 463 -3.22 -16.65 4.88
CA VAL A 463 -4.63 -16.52 5.25
C VAL A 463 -5.53 -16.74 4.02
N GLN A 464 -5.18 -16.13 2.89
CA GLN A 464 -5.90 -16.28 1.63
C GLN A 464 -6.04 -17.75 1.21
N TYR A 465 -4.93 -18.48 1.17
CA TYR A 465 -4.93 -19.89 0.75
C TYR A 465 -5.52 -20.83 1.80
N LEU A 466 -5.31 -20.53 3.08
CA LEU A 466 -5.83 -21.36 4.16
C LEU A 466 -7.37 -21.31 4.24
N LEU A 467 -7.95 -20.15 3.99
CA LEU A 467 -9.39 -19.93 3.98
C LEU A 467 -10.02 -20.10 2.59
N ALA A 468 -9.20 -20.28 1.53
CA ALA A 468 -9.63 -20.33 0.13
C ALA A 468 -10.44 -19.08 -0.27
N VAL A 469 -9.97 -17.90 0.13
CA VAL A 469 -10.63 -16.61 -0.10
C VAL A 469 -9.69 -15.69 -0.84
N ASP A 470 -10.08 -15.23 -2.01
CA ASP A 470 -9.39 -14.19 -2.72
C ASP A 470 -9.67 -12.82 -2.06
N ARG A 471 -8.63 -12.22 -1.44
CA ARG A 471 -8.73 -10.93 -0.75
C ARG A 471 -9.00 -9.76 -1.69
N GLY A 472 -8.68 -9.91 -2.99
CA GLY A 472 -8.97 -8.92 -4.03
C GLY A 472 -10.42 -8.97 -4.53
N ASN A 473 -11.13 -10.06 -4.30
CA ASN A 473 -12.50 -10.21 -4.73
C ASN A 473 -13.49 -9.62 -3.70
N GLN A 474 -14.07 -8.47 -4.02
CA GLN A 474 -14.98 -7.73 -3.13
C GLN A 474 -16.16 -8.56 -2.59
N ARG A 475 -16.64 -9.57 -3.34
CA ARG A 475 -17.78 -10.40 -2.93
C ARG A 475 -17.44 -11.35 -1.79
N VAL A 476 -16.19 -11.77 -1.68
CA VAL A 476 -15.73 -12.75 -0.69
C VAL A 476 -14.67 -12.19 0.27
N ALA A 477 -14.14 -10.99 0.03
CA ALA A 477 -13.11 -10.37 0.87
C ALA A 477 -13.50 -10.28 2.36
N SER A 478 -14.81 -10.20 2.67
CA SER A 478 -15.32 -10.23 4.04
C SER A 478 -15.09 -11.56 4.77
N LEU A 479 -14.80 -12.65 4.03
CA LEU A 479 -14.45 -13.96 4.57
C LEU A 479 -12.95 -14.10 4.86
N TYR A 480 -12.13 -13.17 4.38
CA TYR A 480 -10.72 -13.09 4.72
C TYR A 480 -10.58 -12.61 6.17
N ASP A 481 -10.54 -13.56 7.09
CA ASP A 481 -10.49 -13.26 8.52
C ASP A 481 -9.23 -13.85 9.19
N PRO A 482 -8.21 -13.05 9.45
CA PRO A 482 -7.02 -13.52 10.17
C PRO A 482 -7.32 -14.11 11.55
N CYS A 483 -8.40 -13.66 12.23
CA CYS A 483 -8.79 -14.18 13.54
C CYS A 483 -9.39 -15.60 13.50
N HIS A 484 -9.51 -16.20 12.33
CA HIS A 484 -10.02 -17.55 12.19
C HIS A 484 -9.13 -18.56 12.94
N PRO A 485 -9.67 -19.48 13.76
CA PRO A 485 -8.89 -20.43 14.56
C PRO A 485 -7.88 -21.26 13.77
N ALA A 486 -8.20 -21.59 12.50
CA ALA A 486 -7.25 -22.29 11.62
C ALA A 486 -5.98 -21.47 11.37
N VAL A 487 -6.08 -20.16 11.22
CA VAL A 487 -4.93 -19.27 11.02
C VAL A 487 -4.03 -19.28 12.25
N VAL A 488 -4.60 -19.04 13.43
CA VAL A 488 -3.86 -19.03 14.71
C VAL A 488 -3.14 -20.37 14.95
N ARG A 489 -3.86 -21.50 14.75
CA ARG A 489 -3.29 -22.84 14.94
C ARG A 489 -2.19 -23.15 13.91
N THR A 490 -2.33 -22.67 12.68
CA THR A 490 -1.30 -22.83 11.64
C THR A 490 -0.05 -22.03 11.98
N LEU A 491 -0.19 -20.77 12.39
CA LEU A 491 0.94 -19.94 12.83
C LEU A 491 1.68 -20.59 14.01
N MET A 492 0.94 -21.07 15.01
CA MET A 492 1.52 -21.78 16.16
C MET A 492 2.33 -23.02 15.71
N ALA A 493 1.81 -23.81 14.77
CA ALA A 493 2.50 -25.00 14.27
C ALA A 493 3.80 -24.66 13.53
N ILE A 494 3.79 -23.61 12.69
CA ILE A 494 4.96 -23.13 11.95
C ILE A 494 6.05 -22.69 12.94
N PHE A 495 5.70 -21.89 13.95
CA PHE A 495 6.68 -21.37 14.92
C PHE A 495 7.22 -22.47 15.82
N ALA A 496 6.38 -23.41 16.21
CA ALA A 496 6.82 -24.60 16.98
C ALA A 496 7.82 -25.46 16.18
N ALA A 497 7.60 -25.62 14.86
CA ALA A 497 8.53 -26.35 13.99
C ALA A 497 9.88 -25.62 13.88
N ALA A 498 9.89 -24.32 13.67
CA ALA A 498 11.10 -23.51 13.62
C ALA A 498 11.87 -23.55 14.94
N GLN A 499 11.18 -23.37 16.07
CA GLN A 499 11.78 -23.46 17.41
C GLN A 499 12.41 -24.82 17.69
N LYS A 500 11.71 -25.90 17.33
CA LYS A 500 12.21 -27.28 17.49
C LYS A 500 13.47 -27.53 16.67
N ALA A 501 13.56 -26.95 15.46
CA ALA A 501 14.73 -27.07 14.60
C ALA A 501 15.85 -26.08 14.97
N GLY A 502 15.60 -25.12 15.85
CA GLY A 502 16.58 -24.10 16.27
C GLY A 502 16.86 -23.04 15.21
N ILE A 503 15.94 -22.82 14.27
CA ILE A 503 16.06 -21.77 13.26
C ILE A 503 15.19 -20.54 13.61
N PRO A 504 15.62 -19.32 13.23
CA PRO A 504 14.80 -18.13 13.42
C PRO A 504 13.52 -18.19 12.58
N ALA A 505 12.44 -17.61 13.12
CA ALA A 505 11.20 -17.37 12.40
C ALA A 505 10.80 -15.91 12.54
N ALA A 506 10.43 -15.29 11.42
CA ALA A 506 9.93 -13.94 11.32
C ALA A 506 8.51 -13.92 10.72
N VAL A 507 7.79 -12.82 10.92
CA VAL A 507 6.54 -12.53 10.20
C VAL A 507 6.76 -11.28 9.36
N CYS A 508 6.48 -11.35 8.05
CA CYS A 508 6.63 -10.23 7.12
C CYS A 508 5.32 -9.78 6.44
N GLY A 509 4.22 -10.48 6.70
CA GLY A 509 2.89 -10.05 6.26
C GLY A 509 2.33 -8.92 7.12
N GLU A 510 1.19 -8.37 6.72
CA GLU A 510 0.55 -7.21 7.37
C GLU A 510 0.27 -7.42 8.86
N LEU A 511 0.01 -8.65 9.30
CA LEU A 511 -0.21 -8.97 10.71
C LEU A 511 0.99 -8.61 11.60
N GLY A 512 2.21 -8.65 11.06
CA GLY A 512 3.42 -8.26 11.78
C GLY A 512 3.45 -6.78 12.16
N GLY A 513 2.82 -5.92 11.34
CA GLY A 513 2.72 -4.47 11.53
C GLY A 513 1.44 -4.01 12.24
N ASP A 514 0.55 -4.93 12.60
CA ASP A 514 -0.67 -4.60 13.32
C ASP A 514 -0.40 -4.63 14.84
N PRO A 515 -0.51 -3.50 15.57
CA PRO A 515 -0.30 -3.45 17.01
C PRO A 515 -1.29 -4.33 17.81
N VAL A 516 -2.39 -4.75 17.19
CA VAL A 516 -3.36 -5.70 17.76
C VAL A 516 -2.84 -7.14 17.65
N TRP A 517 -2.16 -7.48 16.55
CA TRP A 517 -1.65 -8.82 16.28
C TRP A 517 -0.25 -9.08 16.79
N ALA A 518 0.62 -8.08 16.80
CA ALA A 518 2.01 -8.22 17.20
C ALA A 518 2.20 -8.87 18.58
N PRO A 519 1.39 -8.54 19.62
CA PRO A 519 1.44 -9.21 20.92
C PRO A 519 1.21 -10.72 20.85
N LEU A 520 0.24 -11.17 20.04
CA LEU A 520 -0.02 -12.59 19.84
C LEU A 520 1.17 -13.28 19.17
N LEU A 521 1.71 -12.69 18.09
CA LEU A 521 2.82 -13.27 17.34
C LEU A 521 4.05 -13.47 18.22
N ILE A 522 4.43 -12.48 19.02
CA ILE A 522 5.52 -12.60 20.00
C ILE A 522 5.18 -13.65 21.08
N GLY A 523 3.92 -13.68 21.56
CA GLY A 523 3.45 -14.66 22.52
C GLY A 523 3.49 -16.11 22.00
N LEU A 524 3.32 -16.30 20.69
CA LEU A 524 3.47 -17.61 20.01
C LEU A 524 4.94 -18.02 19.80
N GLY A 525 5.92 -17.17 20.17
CA GLY A 525 7.34 -17.50 20.14
C GLY A 525 8.11 -16.94 18.94
N VAL A 526 7.54 -16.02 18.18
CA VAL A 526 8.27 -15.25 17.17
C VAL A 526 9.12 -14.18 17.86
N HIS A 527 10.30 -13.92 17.34
CA HIS A 527 11.20 -12.89 17.86
C HIS A 527 11.40 -11.73 16.87
N GLU A 528 11.04 -11.89 15.60
CA GLU A 528 11.25 -10.91 14.54
C GLU A 528 9.92 -10.59 13.83
N LEU A 529 9.55 -9.31 13.82
CA LEU A 529 8.38 -8.81 13.07
C LEU A 529 8.86 -7.80 12.04
N SER A 530 8.41 -7.96 10.79
CA SER A 530 8.75 -7.08 9.68
C SER A 530 7.49 -6.42 9.11
N MET A 531 7.54 -5.10 8.97
CA MET A 531 6.36 -4.29 8.66
C MET A 531 6.74 -3.03 7.87
N SER A 532 5.73 -2.31 7.37
CA SER A 532 5.98 -0.98 6.81
C SER A 532 6.66 -0.07 7.84
N PRO A 533 7.58 0.83 7.43
CA PRO A 533 8.28 1.73 8.36
C PRO A 533 7.34 2.50 9.28
N ALA A 534 6.20 2.98 8.78
CA ALA A 534 5.22 3.74 9.54
C ALA A 534 4.56 2.96 10.69
N ALA A 535 4.52 1.63 10.62
CA ALA A 535 3.94 0.78 11.67
C ALA A 535 4.89 0.52 12.86
N LEU A 536 6.21 0.66 12.65
CA LEU A 536 7.22 0.36 13.66
C LEU A 536 7.01 1.04 15.01
N PRO A 537 6.68 2.34 15.08
CA PRO A 537 6.54 3.04 16.36
C PRO A 537 5.43 2.46 17.24
N GLU A 538 4.28 2.18 16.67
CA GLU A 538 3.11 1.73 17.43
C GLU A 538 3.25 0.29 17.90
N VAL A 539 3.75 -0.60 17.05
CA VAL A 539 4.06 -1.97 17.41
C VAL A 539 5.12 -2.00 18.51
N ARG A 540 6.21 -1.22 18.38
CA ARG A 540 7.24 -1.08 19.42
C ARG A 540 6.63 -0.65 20.74
N PHE A 541 5.79 0.37 20.74
CA PHE A 541 5.14 0.89 21.95
C PHE A 541 4.34 -0.20 22.66
N VAL A 542 3.46 -0.93 21.96
CA VAL A 542 2.62 -1.98 22.54
C VAL A 542 3.48 -3.10 23.14
N LEU A 543 4.49 -3.57 22.42
CA LEU A 543 5.35 -4.65 22.88
C LEU A 543 6.20 -4.23 24.08
N ARG A 544 6.73 -3.03 24.09
CA ARG A 544 7.52 -2.49 25.20
C ARG A 544 6.72 -2.34 26.50
N HIS A 545 5.43 -2.06 26.40
CA HIS A 545 4.51 -1.94 27.54
C HIS A 545 3.84 -3.28 27.91
N SER A 546 4.33 -4.39 27.34
CA SER A 546 3.88 -5.74 27.64
C SER A 546 5.02 -6.54 28.27
N THR A 547 4.71 -7.48 29.16
CA THR A 547 5.68 -8.47 29.64
C THR A 547 5.60 -9.74 28.81
N ALA A 548 6.70 -10.48 28.72
CA ALA A 548 6.72 -11.78 28.05
C ALA A 548 5.71 -12.79 28.64
N ALA A 549 5.42 -12.65 29.94
CA ALA A 549 4.40 -13.46 30.62
C ALA A 549 2.98 -13.14 30.11
N GLU A 550 2.62 -11.86 30.01
CA GLU A 550 1.33 -11.41 29.47
C GLU A 550 1.15 -11.83 28.02
N LEU A 551 2.20 -11.73 27.19
CA LEU A 551 2.16 -12.13 25.78
C LEU A 551 1.91 -13.64 25.64
N ARG A 552 2.57 -14.47 26.43
CA ARG A 552 2.33 -15.93 26.43
C ARG A 552 0.94 -16.28 26.92
N GLU A 553 0.43 -15.59 27.94
CA GLU A 553 -0.93 -15.80 28.44
C GLU A 553 -1.99 -15.44 27.39
N LEU A 554 -1.82 -14.30 26.70
CA LEU A 554 -2.67 -13.91 25.56
C LEU A 554 -2.66 -15.01 24.49
N ALA A 555 -1.48 -15.49 24.10
CA ALA A 555 -1.34 -16.56 23.11
C ALA A 555 -2.07 -17.84 23.54
N ALA A 556 -1.93 -18.25 24.80
CA ALA A 556 -2.62 -19.42 25.33
C ALA A 556 -4.15 -19.28 25.29
N GLN A 557 -4.67 -18.10 25.65
CA GLN A 557 -6.10 -17.79 25.59
C GLN A 557 -6.63 -17.79 24.15
N VAL A 558 -5.91 -17.17 23.22
CA VAL A 558 -6.30 -17.09 21.80
C VAL A 558 -6.25 -18.45 21.12
N VAL A 559 -5.22 -19.26 21.36
CA VAL A 559 -5.11 -20.63 20.82
C VAL A 559 -6.26 -21.53 21.27
N ALA A 560 -6.78 -21.32 22.48
CA ALA A 560 -7.93 -22.05 23.03
C ALA A 560 -9.28 -21.61 22.45
N CYS A 561 -9.33 -20.51 21.67
CA CYS A 561 -10.57 -20.05 21.05
C CYS A 561 -10.96 -20.92 19.85
N ASP A 562 -12.27 -21.19 19.73
CA ASP A 562 -12.85 -21.88 18.57
C ASP A 562 -13.62 -20.92 17.64
N ASP A 563 -13.59 -19.63 17.93
CA ASP A 563 -14.39 -18.60 17.25
C ASP A 563 -13.56 -17.32 17.04
N ALA A 564 -13.67 -16.79 15.82
CA ALA A 564 -12.92 -15.61 15.37
C ALA A 564 -13.33 -14.32 16.10
N ALA A 565 -14.60 -14.18 16.49
CA ALA A 565 -15.07 -12.99 17.17
C ALA A 565 -14.46 -12.91 18.57
N ARG A 566 -14.36 -14.04 19.29
CA ARG A 566 -13.70 -14.11 20.59
C ARG A 566 -12.21 -13.84 20.48
N THR A 567 -11.54 -14.41 19.47
CA THR A 567 -10.13 -14.13 19.18
C THR A 567 -9.92 -12.62 18.99
N ARG A 568 -10.74 -12.00 18.13
CA ARG A 568 -10.65 -10.56 17.84
C ARG A 568 -10.86 -9.72 19.10
N ALA A 569 -11.84 -10.06 19.92
CA ALA A 569 -12.12 -9.34 21.15
C ALA A 569 -10.91 -9.37 22.11
N LEU A 570 -10.31 -10.54 22.35
CA LEU A 570 -9.13 -10.68 23.21
C LEU A 570 -7.94 -9.85 22.71
N LEU A 571 -7.66 -9.89 21.41
CA LEU A 571 -6.56 -9.13 20.82
C LEU A 571 -6.79 -7.61 20.94
N GLN A 572 -8.00 -7.15 20.62
CA GLN A 572 -8.37 -5.74 20.73
C GLN A 572 -8.37 -5.22 22.17
N GLU A 573 -8.90 -6.00 23.12
CA GLU A 573 -8.87 -5.66 24.54
C GLU A 573 -7.44 -5.53 25.05
N PHE A 574 -6.55 -6.47 24.69
CA PHE A 574 -5.15 -6.42 25.08
C PHE A 574 -4.43 -5.19 24.52
N ALA A 575 -4.50 -4.97 23.23
CA ALA A 575 -3.87 -3.83 22.58
C ALA A 575 -4.41 -2.50 23.11
N ALA A 576 -5.73 -2.37 23.28
CA ALA A 576 -6.36 -1.17 23.83
C ALA A 576 -5.92 -0.88 25.26
N ALA A 577 -5.71 -1.91 26.08
CA ALA A 577 -5.19 -1.75 27.44
C ALA A 577 -3.77 -1.16 27.44
N LYS A 578 -2.90 -1.63 26.51
CA LYS A 578 -1.52 -1.15 26.39
C LYS A 578 -1.43 0.25 25.78
N LEU A 579 -2.26 0.55 24.81
CA LEU A 579 -2.32 1.88 24.16
C LEU A 579 -2.95 2.96 25.04
N LYS A 580 -3.77 2.58 26.04
CA LYS A 580 -4.41 3.50 27.02
C LYS A 580 -3.56 3.77 28.27
N LEU A 581 -2.38 3.18 28.41
CA LEU A 581 -1.54 3.38 29.59
C LEU A 581 -1.28 4.87 29.86
N ARG A 582 -1.59 5.30 31.09
CA ARG A 582 -1.58 6.69 31.59
C ARG A 582 -0.17 7.25 31.75
#